data_731e66889d9262e2493ee888316b98e9
#
_entry.id   731e66889d9262e2493ee888316b98e9
#
_cell.length_a   1.000
_cell.length_b   1.000
_cell.length_c   1.000
_cell.angle_alpha   90.00
_cell.angle_beta   90.00
_cell.angle_gamma   90.00
#
_symmetry.space_group_name_H-M   'P 1'
#
loop_
_entity.id
_entity.type
_entity.pdbx_description
1 polymer ?
#
loop_
_entity_poly.entity_id
_entity_poly.type
_entity_poly.pdbx_seq_one_letter_code
_entity_poly.pdbx_strand_id
1 'polypeptide(L)'
;MPTPIVGIDVGTTKVCTLIGEQNEESGRLRITGVGVSSSRGLRKGVIVNVEDAAAAIRQSKERAEKSSGYVIEGAFVSVAGDHIQSVNSKGVVAISRGARGIGEEDVQRALDSARAIARSEAVRR
;
A
#
# COMPACT_ATOMS: atom_id res chain seq x y z
N MET A 1 20.61 -8.75 -9.90
CA MET A 1 19.40 -8.33 -10.63
C MET A 1 18.60 -7.38 -9.76
N PRO A 2 18.23 -6.21 -10.24
CA PRO A 2 17.41 -5.30 -9.45
C PRO A 2 16.06 -5.95 -9.14
N THR A 3 15.62 -5.80 -7.91
CA THR A 3 14.29 -6.27 -7.48
C THR A 3 13.25 -5.33 -8.07
N PRO A 4 12.30 -5.82 -8.85
CA PRO A 4 11.27 -4.95 -9.41
C PRO A 4 10.33 -4.43 -8.32
N ILE A 5 9.87 -3.22 -8.52
CA ILE A 5 8.89 -2.56 -7.67
C ILE A 5 7.54 -2.63 -8.41
N VAL A 6 6.52 -3.12 -7.72
CA VAL A 6 5.18 -3.26 -8.30
C VAL A 6 4.21 -2.38 -7.56
N GLY A 7 3.43 -1.58 -8.30
CA GLY A 7 2.34 -0.78 -7.78
C GLY A 7 1.02 -1.14 -8.45
N ILE A 8 -0.04 -1.25 -7.68
CA ILE A 8 -1.41 -1.48 -8.17
C ILE A 8 -2.31 -0.37 -7.67
N ASP A 9 -2.89 0.38 -8.59
CA ASP A 9 -3.91 1.37 -8.29
C ASP A 9 -5.30 0.80 -8.58
N VAL A 10 -6.08 0.60 -7.53
CA VAL A 10 -7.45 0.07 -7.61
C VAL A 10 -8.42 1.24 -7.64
N GLY A 11 -8.75 1.70 -8.83
CA GLY A 11 -9.66 2.82 -9.03
C GLY A 11 -11.10 2.39 -9.29
N THR A 12 -12.02 3.35 -9.27
CA THR A 12 -13.45 3.11 -9.55
C THR A 12 -13.70 2.77 -11.03
N THR A 13 -12.94 3.35 -11.94
CA THR A 13 -13.10 3.16 -13.39
C THR A 13 -12.11 2.16 -13.98
N LYS A 14 -10.89 2.11 -13.44
CA LYS A 14 -9.83 1.23 -13.91
C LYS A 14 -8.96 0.74 -12.77
N VAL A 15 -8.37 -0.42 -12.98
CA VAL A 15 -7.26 -0.95 -12.19
C VAL A 15 -6.00 -0.89 -13.03
N CYS A 16 -4.95 -0.30 -12.51
CA CYS A 16 -3.66 -0.15 -13.19
C CYS A 16 -2.55 -0.84 -12.38
N THR A 17 -1.82 -1.74 -13.02
CA THR A 17 -0.63 -2.37 -12.44
C THR A 17 0.61 -1.88 -13.19
N LEU A 18 1.58 -1.38 -12.46
CA LEU A 18 2.88 -0.96 -12.98
C LEU A 18 3.98 -1.82 -12.39
N ILE A 19 4.91 -2.23 -13.24
CA ILE A 19 6.15 -2.90 -12.82
C ILE A 19 7.30 -2.01 -13.22
N GLY A 20 8.16 -1.66 -12.28
CA GLY A 20 9.31 -0.82 -12.50
C GLY A 20 10.58 -1.41 -11.92
N GLU A 21 11.70 -1.06 -12.50
CA GLU A 21 13.05 -1.38 -12.02
C GLU A 21 13.78 -0.10 -11.66
N GLN A 22 14.39 -0.08 -10.50
CA GLN A 22 15.24 1.04 -10.10
C GLN A 22 16.67 0.79 -10.51
N ASN A 23 17.27 1.75 -11.22
CA ASN A 23 18.68 1.72 -11.50
C ASN A 23 19.45 2.11 -10.23
N GLU A 24 20.34 1.23 -9.77
CA GLU A 24 21.08 1.39 -8.52
C GLU A 24 22.03 2.58 -8.52
N GLU A 25 22.61 2.93 -9.67
CA GLU A 25 23.58 4.03 -9.78
C GLU A 25 22.89 5.40 -9.86
N SER A 26 21.84 5.51 -10.68
CA SER A 26 21.16 6.78 -10.94
C SER A 26 19.92 7.01 -10.08
N GLY A 27 19.43 5.99 -9.39
CA GLY A 27 18.18 6.02 -8.63
C GLY A 27 16.92 6.16 -9.51
N ARG A 28 17.07 6.19 -10.84
CA ARG A 28 15.95 6.37 -11.76
C ARG A 28 15.10 5.11 -11.85
N LEU A 29 13.78 5.30 -11.83
CA LEU A 29 12.81 4.24 -12.03
C LEU A 29 12.48 4.10 -13.52
N ARG A 30 12.58 2.88 -14.04
CA ARG A 30 12.18 2.54 -15.40
C ARG A 30 10.95 1.63 -15.34
N ILE A 31 9.87 2.01 -16.00
CA ILE A 31 8.68 1.16 -16.11
C ILE A 31 8.93 0.08 -17.15
N THR A 32 8.80 -1.17 -16.74
CA THR A 32 9.03 -2.37 -17.57
C THR A 32 7.75 -3.12 -17.89
N GLY A 33 6.68 -2.91 -17.12
CA GLY A 33 5.41 -3.55 -17.35
C GLY A 33 4.24 -2.67 -16.96
N VAL A 34 3.17 -2.73 -17.77
CA VAL A 34 1.92 -2.00 -17.55
C VAL A 34 0.76 -2.92 -17.85
N GLY A 35 -0.21 -2.96 -16.95
CA GLY A 35 -1.46 -3.65 -17.15
C GLY A 35 -2.63 -2.79 -16.68
N VAL A 36 -3.61 -2.59 -17.54
CA VAL A 36 -4.84 -1.86 -17.23
C VAL A 36 -6.04 -2.73 -17.50
N SER A 37 -6.98 -2.76 -16.56
CA SER A 37 -8.28 -3.41 -16.72
C SER A 37 -9.41 -2.47 -16.32
N SER A 38 -10.60 -2.70 -16.86
CA SER A 38 -11.79 -2.00 -16.39
C SER A 38 -12.10 -2.41 -14.96
N SER A 39 -12.32 -1.44 -14.10
CA SER A 39 -12.70 -1.70 -12.72
C SER A 39 -14.17 -2.08 -12.65
N ARG A 40 -14.43 -3.14 -11.93
CA ARG A 40 -15.78 -3.60 -11.60
C ARG A 40 -15.81 -3.93 -10.12
N GLY A 41 -17.00 -3.85 -9.53
CA GLY A 41 -17.17 -4.18 -8.11
C GLY A 41 -16.78 -3.05 -7.14
N LEU A 42 -16.44 -1.84 -7.64
CA LEU A 42 -16.22 -0.65 -6.81
C LEU A 42 -17.25 0.44 -7.11
N ARG A 43 -17.68 1.12 -6.05
CA ARG A 43 -18.51 2.32 -6.14
C ARG A 43 -17.91 3.39 -5.23
N LYS A 44 -17.51 4.53 -5.81
CA LYS A 44 -16.86 5.64 -5.08
C LYS A 44 -15.65 5.19 -4.25
N GLY A 45 -14.83 4.28 -4.81
CA GLY A 45 -13.66 3.72 -4.13
C GLY A 45 -13.94 2.62 -3.11
N VAL A 46 -15.22 2.30 -2.83
CA VAL A 46 -15.62 1.23 -1.92
C VAL A 46 -15.91 -0.05 -2.69
N ILE A 47 -15.39 -1.17 -2.22
CA ILE A 47 -15.65 -2.50 -2.81
C ILE A 47 -17.08 -2.91 -2.46
N VAL A 48 -17.94 -3.04 -3.48
CA VAL A 48 -19.33 -3.52 -3.35
C VAL A 48 -19.50 -4.95 -3.85
N ASN A 49 -18.58 -5.44 -4.67
CA ASN A 49 -18.50 -6.82 -5.12
C ASN A 49 -17.04 -7.28 -5.13
N VAL A 50 -16.69 -8.13 -4.19
CA VAL A 50 -15.30 -8.60 -3.99
C VAL A 50 -14.80 -9.45 -5.17
N GLU A 51 -15.66 -10.30 -5.73
CA GLU A 51 -15.29 -11.19 -6.84
C GLU A 51 -14.98 -10.40 -8.11
N ASP A 52 -15.80 -9.42 -8.44
CA ASP A 52 -15.58 -8.54 -9.59
C ASP A 52 -14.32 -7.68 -9.43
N ALA A 53 -14.10 -7.15 -8.22
CA ALA A 53 -12.89 -6.39 -7.91
C ALA A 53 -11.64 -7.27 -8.03
N ALA A 54 -11.67 -8.48 -7.48
CA ALA A 54 -10.56 -9.42 -7.56
C ALA A 54 -10.26 -9.83 -9.00
N ALA A 55 -11.28 -10.04 -9.83
CA ALA A 55 -11.12 -10.36 -11.24
C ALA A 55 -10.46 -9.21 -12.01
N ALA A 56 -10.87 -7.97 -11.75
CA ALA A 56 -10.27 -6.77 -12.38
C ALA A 56 -8.79 -6.62 -12.00
N ILE A 57 -8.46 -6.81 -10.72
CA ILE A 57 -7.07 -6.78 -10.23
C ILE A 57 -6.24 -7.88 -10.89
N ARG A 58 -6.75 -9.10 -10.93
CA ARG A 58 -6.06 -10.23 -11.57
C ARG A 58 -5.79 -9.96 -13.05
N GLN A 59 -6.76 -9.45 -13.79
CA GLN A 59 -6.60 -9.12 -15.20
C GLN A 59 -5.55 -8.02 -15.41
N SER A 60 -5.54 -6.99 -14.62
CA SER A 60 -4.53 -5.93 -14.64
C SER A 60 -3.12 -6.50 -14.37
N LYS A 61 -3.00 -7.33 -13.32
CA LYS A 61 -1.76 -8.02 -12.96
C LYS A 61 -1.22 -8.88 -14.11
N GLU A 62 -2.05 -9.74 -14.68
CA GLU A 62 -1.65 -10.63 -15.77
C GLU A 62 -1.16 -9.86 -17.01
N ARG A 63 -1.81 -8.74 -17.32
CA ARG A 63 -1.37 -7.87 -18.43
C ARG A 63 -0.01 -7.24 -18.19
N ALA A 64 0.25 -6.79 -16.96
CA ALA A 64 1.54 -6.23 -16.57
C ALA A 64 2.64 -7.31 -16.60
N GLU A 65 2.35 -8.50 -16.13
CA GLU A 65 3.27 -9.64 -16.18
C GLU A 65 3.63 -10.02 -17.62
N LYS A 66 2.65 -10.07 -18.51
CA LYS A 66 2.88 -10.34 -19.94
C LYS A 66 3.73 -9.29 -20.62
N SER A 67 3.55 -8.02 -20.27
CA SER A 67 4.31 -6.92 -20.87
C SER A 67 5.75 -6.84 -20.38
N SER A 68 6.02 -7.25 -19.13
CA SER A 68 7.35 -7.21 -18.52
C SER A 68 8.11 -8.53 -18.58
N GLY A 69 7.40 -9.67 -18.69
CA GLY A 69 7.98 -10.99 -18.49
C GLY A 69 8.27 -11.33 -17.02
N TYR A 70 7.85 -10.49 -16.08
CA TYR A 70 8.07 -10.66 -14.64
C TYR A 70 6.82 -11.21 -13.95
N VAL A 71 7.00 -12.16 -13.04
CA VAL A 71 5.90 -12.70 -12.20
C VAL A 71 5.81 -11.90 -10.90
N ILE A 72 4.64 -11.33 -10.63
CA ILE A 72 4.40 -10.50 -9.45
C ILE A 72 4.15 -11.37 -8.22
N GLU A 73 5.06 -11.31 -7.26
CA GLU A 73 4.94 -11.98 -5.96
C GLU A 73 4.40 -11.06 -4.86
N GLY A 74 4.60 -9.77 -4.98
CA GLY A 74 4.14 -8.75 -4.04
C GLY A 74 3.98 -7.40 -4.70
N ALA A 75 3.13 -6.54 -4.16
CA ALA A 75 2.87 -5.22 -4.69
C ALA A 75 2.49 -4.22 -3.60
N PHE A 76 2.78 -2.95 -3.86
CA PHE A 76 2.17 -1.84 -3.13
C PHE A 76 0.81 -1.53 -3.75
N VAL A 77 -0.22 -1.46 -2.94
CA VAL A 77 -1.59 -1.21 -3.41
C VAL A 77 -2.08 0.12 -2.86
N SER A 78 -2.57 0.99 -3.75
CA SER A 78 -3.24 2.21 -3.34
C SER A 78 -4.70 1.93 -3.01
N VAL A 79 -5.20 2.57 -1.97
CA VAL A 79 -6.60 2.54 -1.59
C VAL A 79 -7.12 3.96 -1.40
N ALA A 80 -8.33 4.22 -1.89
CA ALA A 80 -9.00 5.50 -1.75
C ALA A 80 -10.52 5.26 -1.64
N GLY A 81 -11.23 6.17 -1.02
CA GLY A 81 -12.68 6.11 -0.89
C GLY A 81 -13.15 6.74 0.40
N ASP A 82 -14.46 6.92 0.53
CA ASP A 82 -15.09 7.56 1.68
C ASP A 82 -14.93 6.77 2.99
N HIS A 83 -14.57 5.49 2.90
CA HIS A 83 -14.28 4.63 4.05
C HIS A 83 -12.89 4.87 4.64
N ILE A 84 -12.00 5.57 3.92
CA ILE A 84 -10.67 5.92 4.42
C ILE A 84 -10.82 7.08 5.39
N GLN A 85 -10.40 6.86 6.61
CA GLN A 85 -10.39 7.87 7.67
C GLN A 85 -8.97 8.06 8.19
N SER A 86 -8.63 9.29 8.51
CA SER A 86 -7.38 9.62 9.18
C SER A 86 -7.67 10.28 10.52
N VAL A 87 -6.86 9.96 11.50
CA VAL A 87 -6.94 10.51 12.85
C VAL A 87 -5.55 10.82 13.37
N ASN A 88 -5.41 11.97 14.02
CA ASN A 88 -4.19 12.29 14.73
C ASN A 88 -4.21 11.61 16.11
N SER A 89 -3.21 10.80 16.39
CA SER A 89 -3.07 10.10 17.65
C SER A 89 -1.71 10.38 18.27
N LYS A 90 -1.66 10.56 19.59
CA LYS A 90 -0.41 10.77 20.33
C LYS A 90 0.00 9.47 21.02
N GLY A 91 1.26 9.07 20.81
CA GLY A 91 1.88 8.02 21.58
C GLY A 91 2.89 8.60 22.56
N VAL A 92 2.83 8.17 23.80
CA VAL A 92 3.77 8.58 24.85
C VAL A 92 4.33 7.33 25.50
N VAL A 93 5.66 7.27 25.63
CA VAL A 93 6.37 6.19 26.31
C VAL A 93 7.44 6.76 27.24
N ALA A 94 7.65 6.09 28.35
CA ALA A 94 8.73 6.44 29.26
C ALA A 94 10.07 5.89 28.73
N ILE A 95 11.11 6.71 28.82
CA ILE A 95 12.49 6.34 28.49
C ILE A 95 13.25 6.14 29.78
N SER A 96 13.59 4.89 30.08
CA SER A 96 14.30 4.53 31.32
C SER A 96 15.83 4.73 31.26
N ARG A 97 16.36 4.99 30.08
CA ARG A 97 17.80 5.07 29.81
C ARG A 97 18.25 6.48 29.44
N GLY A 98 17.95 7.46 30.26
CA GLY A 98 18.13 8.89 29.98
C GLY A 98 19.51 9.36 29.47
N ALA A 99 20.59 8.58 29.71
CA ALA A 99 21.94 8.90 29.25
C ALA A 99 22.24 8.51 27.79
N ARG A 100 21.39 7.69 27.14
CA ARG A 100 21.62 7.18 25.79
C ARG A 100 20.78 7.85 24.71
N GLY A 101 19.89 8.80 25.09
CA GLY A 101 18.97 9.42 24.17
C GLY A 101 17.83 8.46 23.75
N ILE A 102 17.16 8.82 22.66
CA ILE A 102 16.03 8.07 22.09
C ILE A 102 16.57 7.04 21.10
N GLY A 103 16.26 5.77 21.33
CA GLY A 103 16.58 4.68 20.41
C GLY A 103 15.40 4.29 19.52
N GLU A 104 15.67 3.45 18.53
CA GLU A 104 14.66 2.97 17.60
C GLU A 104 13.51 2.20 18.29
N GLU A 105 13.84 1.42 19.34
CA GLU A 105 12.84 0.74 20.17
C GLU A 105 11.87 1.71 20.85
N ASP A 106 12.35 2.86 21.30
CA ASP A 106 11.50 3.90 21.92
C ASP A 106 10.53 4.50 20.91
N VAL A 107 11.00 4.75 19.70
CA VAL A 107 10.16 5.22 18.58
C VAL A 107 9.09 4.19 18.24
N GLN A 108 9.45 2.92 18.13
CA GLN A 108 8.50 1.86 17.84
C GLN A 108 7.44 1.72 18.94
N ARG A 109 7.83 1.76 20.21
CA ARG A 109 6.90 1.75 21.35
C ARG A 109 5.94 2.94 21.34
N ALA A 110 6.42 4.13 20.98
CA ALA A 110 5.57 5.32 20.84
C ALA A 110 4.56 5.16 19.70
N LEU A 111 4.98 4.62 18.56
CA LEU A 111 4.08 4.31 17.44
C LEU A 111 3.01 3.28 17.82
N ASP A 112 3.39 2.23 18.52
CA ASP A 112 2.45 1.20 18.97
C ASP A 112 1.44 1.75 19.99
N SER A 113 1.87 2.62 20.88
CA SER A 113 0.99 3.35 21.81
C SER A 113 -0.03 4.22 21.06
N ALA A 114 0.42 4.98 20.08
CA ALA A 114 -0.46 5.81 19.24
C ALA A 114 -1.48 4.98 18.46
N ARG A 115 -1.05 3.85 17.89
CA ARG A 115 -1.92 2.91 17.16
C ARG A 115 -2.98 2.27 18.07
N ALA A 116 -2.62 1.89 19.29
CA ALA A 116 -3.53 1.29 20.25
C ALA A 116 -4.66 2.26 20.63
N ILE A 117 -4.35 3.53 20.83
CA ILE A 117 -5.33 4.58 21.12
C ILE A 117 -6.28 4.79 19.94
N ALA A 118 -5.72 4.92 18.73
CA ALA A 118 -6.51 5.11 17.51
C ALA A 118 -7.47 3.93 17.26
N ARG A 119 -7.03 2.69 17.48
CA ARG A 119 -7.88 1.50 17.35
C ARG A 119 -9.03 1.48 18.37
N SER A 120 -8.76 1.87 19.61
CA SER A 120 -9.79 1.90 20.65
C SER A 120 -10.87 2.94 20.36
N GLU A 121 -10.51 4.06 19.75
CA GLU A 121 -11.48 5.08 19.33
C GLU A 121 -12.30 4.65 18.11
N ALA A 122 -11.70 3.93 17.16
CA ALA A 122 -12.40 3.40 15.99
C ALA A 122 -13.47 2.37 16.33
N VAL A 123 -13.26 1.56 17.39
CA VAL A 123 -14.22 0.54 17.83
C VAL A 123 -15.42 1.16 18.55
N ARG A 124 -15.29 2.37 19.09
CA ARG A 124 -16.38 3.07 19.83
C ARG A 124 -17.35 3.85 18.94
N ARG A 125 -17.08 3.95 17.65
CA ARG A 125 -17.93 4.63 16.64
C ARG A 125 -18.74 3.62 15.84
#